data_3aee2cfd1ecabc374edd227e9cf5f40e
#
_entry.id   3aee2cfd1ecabc374edd227e9cf5f40e
#
_cell.length_a   1.000
_cell.length_b   1.000
_cell.length_c   1.000
_cell.angle_alpha   90.00
_cell.angle_beta   90.00
_cell.angle_gamma   90.00
#
_symmetry.space_group_name_H-M   'P 1'
#
loop_
_entity.id
_entity.type
_entity.pdbx_description
1 polymer ?
#
loop_
_entity_poly.entity_id
_entity_poly.type
_entity_poly.pdbx_seq_one_letter_code
_entity_poly.pdbx_strand_id
1 'polypeptide(L)'
;MTSLRRLLQPASPPIQVEIRAAEAITTAAIRATVDHSEVVDWYGAAMAELDQTLRTAHLTPAGPCGGLYDNELFTDDRGNAVVYVPVADPPAAGRVRPFTVPAAELAITVHHGPHDDIDVSYGQLGTYVTEHALAVAGPVRETYLTGPRDTGDSAAWRTEIGWPVFRTAAT
;
A
#
# COMPACT_ATOMS: atom_id res chain seq x y z
N MET A 1 3.99 34.67 -9.69
CA MET A 1 3.96 34.17 -11.08
C MET A 1 3.84 32.63 -11.18
N THR A 2 3.40 31.94 -10.13
CA THR A 2 3.32 30.48 -10.11
C THR A 2 1.93 29.92 -10.49
N SER A 3 0.92 30.78 -10.62
CA SER A 3 -0.48 30.34 -10.78
C SER A 3 -0.90 30.01 -12.23
N LEU A 4 -0.26 30.61 -13.23
CA LEU A 4 -0.64 30.41 -14.63
C LEU A 4 -0.07 29.13 -15.27
N ARG A 5 1.04 28.60 -14.75
CA ARG A 5 1.61 27.34 -15.23
C ARG A 5 0.76 26.11 -14.88
N ARG A 6 -0.02 26.18 -13.79
CA ARG A 6 -0.93 25.10 -13.40
C ARG A 6 -2.17 24.97 -14.30
N LEU A 7 -2.58 26.08 -14.95
CA LEU A 7 -3.73 26.11 -15.87
C LEU A 7 -3.40 25.61 -17.28
N LEU A 8 -2.11 25.46 -17.60
CA LEU A 8 -1.63 25.01 -18.91
C LEU A 8 -1.05 23.59 -18.90
N GLN A 9 -1.07 22.89 -17.75
CA GLN A 9 -0.76 21.48 -17.75
C GLN A 9 -1.93 20.73 -18.36
N PRO A 10 -1.68 19.83 -19.34
CA PRO A 10 -2.74 18.96 -19.83
C PRO A 10 -3.34 18.21 -18.64
N ALA A 11 -4.67 18.13 -18.58
CA ALA A 11 -5.37 17.38 -17.57
C ALA A 11 -4.74 15.97 -17.53
N SER A 12 -4.32 15.53 -16.33
CA SER A 12 -3.80 14.17 -16.16
C SER A 12 -4.83 13.19 -16.73
N PRO A 13 -4.40 12.16 -17.44
CA PRO A 13 -5.34 11.16 -17.97
C PRO A 13 -6.19 10.62 -16.82
N PRO A 14 -7.48 10.31 -17.07
CA PRO A 14 -8.37 9.81 -16.03
C PRO A 14 -7.76 8.55 -15.40
N ILE A 15 -7.78 8.49 -14.07
CA ILE A 15 -7.31 7.33 -13.32
C ILE A 15 -8.17 6.11 -13.65
N GLN A 16 -7.52 4.97 -13.82
CA GLN A 16 -8.21 3.69 -13.94
C GLN A 16 -8.38 3.10 -12.54
N VAL A 17 -9.62 2.86 -12.14
CA VAL A 17 -9.96 2.26 -10.85
C VAL A 17 -10.76 1.00 -11.08
N GLU A 18 -10.34 -0.07 -10.42
CA GLU A 18 -11.03 -1.35 -10.36
C GLU A 18 -11.65 -1.52 -8.96
N ILE A 19 -12.89 -1.98 -8.89
CA ILE A 19 -13.49 -2.43 -7.64
C ILE A 19 -13.34 -3.95 -7.58
N ARG A 20 -12.64 -4.46 -6.58
CA ARG A 20 -12.30 -5.87 -6.45
C ARG A 20 -12.59 -6.37 -5.04
N ALA A 21 -13.25 -7.51 -4.94
CA ALA A 21 -13.30 -8.28 -3.71
C ALA A 21 -11.95 -9.00 -3.52
N ALA A 22 -11.27 -8.70 -2.44
CA ALA A 22 -10.01 -9.34 -2.06
C ALA A 22 -10.24 -10.31 -0.90
N GLU A 23 -9.73 -11.52 -1.05
CA GLU A 23 -9.78 -12.51 0.02
C GLU A 23 -8.73 -12.22 1.11
N ALA A 24 -8.90 -12.82 2.28
CA ALA A 24 -7.92 -12.76 3.34
C ALA A 24 -6.60 -13.42 2.91
N ILE A 25 -5.47 -12.82 3.32
CA ILE A 25 -4.14 -13.30 2.98
C ILE A 25 -3.38 -13.67 4.26
N THR A 26 -2.87 -14.90 4.32
CA THR A 26 -1.97 -15.34 5.41
C THR A 26 -0.58 -14.81 5.14
N THR A 27 0.02 -14.13 6.12
CA THR A 27 1.31 -13.45 5.97
C THR A 27 2.19 -13.57 7.20
N ALA A 28 3.50 -13.38 7.00
CA ALA A 28 4.43 -12.96 8.03
C ALA A 28 4.56 -11.43 7.97
N ALA A 29 4.45 -10.74 9.09
CA ALA A 29 4.39 -9.30 9.13
C ALA A 29 5.17 -8.67 10.28
N ILE A 30 5.56 -7.41 10.10
CA ILE A 30 6.06 -6.52 11.14
C ILE A 30 5.11 -5.33 11.24
N ARG A 31 4.72 -5.00 12.48
CA ARG A 31 3.80 -3.90 12.79
C ARG A 31 4.50 -2.89 13.70
N ALA A 32 4.29 -1.63 13.45
CA ALA A 32 4.74 -0.55 14.33
C ALA A 32 3.85 0.68 14.22
N THR A 33 3.87 1.52 15.24
CA THR A 33 3.41 2.91 15.13
C THR A 33 4.62 3.73 14.72
N VAL A 34 4.53 4.45 13.61
CA VAL A 34 5.64 5.19 13.02
C VAL A 34 5.24 6.65 12.74
N ASP A 35 6.23 7.53 12.72
CA ASP A 35 6.06 8.88 12.21
C ASP A 35 6.16 8.86 10.68
N HIS A 36 5.36 9.69 10.01
CA HIS A 36 5.34 9.74 8.55
C HIS A 36 6.73 10.00 7.95
N SER A 37 7.53 10.85 8.59
CA SER A 37 8.91 11.14 8.18
C SER A 37 9.87 9.95 8.27
N GLU A 38 9.54 8.93 9.05
CA GLU A 38 10.39 7.75 9.30
C GLU A 38 9.92 6.50 8.57
N VAL A 39 8.77 6.57 7.89
CA VAL A 39 8.12 5.39 7.29
C VAL A 39 9.00 4.67 6.26
N VAL A 40 9.76 5.41 5.47
CA VAL A 40 10.62 4.84 4.41
C VAL A 40 11.76 4.05 5.01
N ASP A 41 12.45 4.61 6.01
CA ASP A 41 13.57 3.94 6.70
C ASP A 41 13.06 2.73 7.49
N TRP A 42 11.94 2.89 8.19
CA TRP A 42 11.30 1.80 8.91
C TRP A 42 10.91 0.66 7.96
N TYR A 43 10.30 0.97 6.82
CA TYR A 43 9.93 0.00 5.79
C TYR A 43 11.14 -0.81 5.32
N GLY A 44 12.23 -0.14 4.99
CA GLY A 44 13.46 -0.80 4.54
C GLY A 44 14.02 -1.77 5.56
N ALA A 45 14.08 -1.36 6.83
CA ALA A 45 14.56 -2.19 7.93
C ALA A 45 13.63 -3.38 8.21
N ALA A 46 12.31 -3.14 8.21
CA ALA A 46 11.32 -4.18 8.44
C ALA A 46 11.31 -5.23 7.32
N MET A 47 11.40 -4.82 6.07
CA MET A 47 11.47 -5.75 4.94
C MET A 47 12.75 -6.59 4.96
N ALA A 48 13.90 -6.00 5.34
CA ALA A 48 15.15 -6.74 5.48
C ALA A 48 15.04 -7.81 6.58
N GLU A 49 14.40 -7.50 7.70
CA GLU A 49 14.15 -8.46 8.79
C GLU A 49 13.19 -9.58 8.36
N LEU A 50 12.12 -9.25 7.64
CA LEU A 50 11.20 -10.24 7.06
C LEU A 50 11.93 -11.20 6.12
N ASP A 51 12.71 -10.66 5.18
CA ASP A 51 13.48 -11.47 4.24
C ASP A 51 14.47 -12.40 4.94
N GLN A 52 15.16 -11.90 5.95
CA GLN A 52 16.12 -12.70 6.72
C GLN A 52 15.41 -13.83 7.50
N THR A 53 14.27 -13.51 8.11
CA THR A 53 13.46 -14.48 8.86
C THR A 53 12.96 -15.60 7.96
N LEU A 54 12.42 -15.25 6.77
CA LEU A 54 11.94 -16.25 5.81
C LEU A 54 13.07 -17.11 5.26
N ARG A 55 14.23 -16.53 4.94
CA ARG A 55 15.41 -17.32 4.52
C ARG A 55 15.86 -18.30 5.59
N THR A 56 15.94 -17.86 6.83
CA THR A 56 16.33 -18.70 7.96
C THR A 56 15.35 -19.85 8.19
N ALA A 57 14.06 -19.61 7.98
CA ALA A 57 13.01 -20.62 8.08
C ALA A 57 12.84 -21.47 6.81
N HIS A 58 13.63 -21.24 5.78
CA HIS A 58 13.51 -21.91 4.47
C HIS A 58 12.12 -21.77 3.83
N LEU A 59 11.48 -20.61 4.00
CA LEU A 59 10.14 -20.32 3.48
C LEU A 59 10.24 -19.48 2.20
N THR A 60 9.40 -19.82 1.24
CA THR A 60 9.26 -19.09 -0.02
C THR A 60 8.02 -18.21 0.04
N PRO A 61 8.10 -16.93 -0.38
CA PRO A 61 6.92 -16.08 -0.53
C PRO A 61 5.86 -16.71 -1.43
N ALA A 62 4.60 -16.61 -1.01
CA ALA A 62 3.45 -17.13 -1.76
C ALA A 62 2.80 -16.09 -2.67
N GLY A 63 3.29 -14.86 -2.66
CA GLY A 63 2.79 -13.75 -3.46
C GLY A 63 3.59 -12.47 -3.22
N PRO A 64 3.22 -11.36 -3.86
CA PRO A 64 3.90 -10.08 -3.70
C PRO A 64 3.78 -9.57 -2.26
N CYS A 65 4.86 -8.94 -1.77
CA CYS A 65 4.84 -8.25 -0.48
C CYS A 65 3.95 -7.01 -0.56
N GLY A 66 3.56 -6.51 0.60
CA GLY A 66 2.72 -5.33 0.68
C GLY A 66 2.76 -4.66 2.04
N GLY A 67 1.93 -3.64 2.18
CA GLY A 67 1.79 -2.89 3.41
C GLY A 67 0.36 -2.43 3.63
N LEU A 68 0.02 -2.19 4.90
CA LEU A 68 -1.19 -1.52 5.33
C LEU A 68 -0.79 -0.28 6.13
N TYR A 69 -1.37 0.86 5.78
CA TYR A 69 -1.02 2.15 6.37
C TYR A 69 -2.30 2.83 6.85
N ASP A 70 -2.36 3.09 8.15
CA ASP A 70 -3.49 3.81 8.74
C ASP A 70 -3.63 5.21 8.12
N ASN A 71 -4.86 5.66 7.99
CA ASN A 71 -5.14 7.00 7.45
C ASN A 71 -4.53 8.10 8.32
N GLU A 72 -4.45 7.90 9.63
CA GLU A 72 -3.83 8.81 10.59
C GLU A 72 -2.34 9.07 10.30
N LEU A 73 -1.65 8.12 9.68
CA LEU A 73 -0.27 8.32 9.25
C LEU A 73 -0.15 9.49 8.27
N PHE A 74 -1.18 9.72 7.46
CA PHE A 74 -1.22 10.78 6.45
C PHE A 74 -1.88 12.07 6.96
N THR A 75 -2.83 11.96 7.89
CA THR A 75 -3.57 13.12 8.42
C THR A 75 -2.94 13.71 9.69
N ASP A 76 -2.34 12.87 10.52
CA ASP A 76 -1.80 13.23 11.83
C ASP A 76 -0.28 13.06 11.92
N ASP A 77 0.38 12.76 10.79
CA ASP A 77 1.82 12.51 10.65
C ASP A 77 2.35 11.33 11.50
N ARG A 78 1.45 10.55 12.09
CA ARG A 78 1.79 9.37 12.91
C ARG A 78 0.65 8.37 12.91
N GLY A 79 0.97 7.10 12.67
CA GLY A 79 -0.03 6.04 12.65
C GLY A 79 0.59 4.65 12.61
N ASN A 80 -0.26 3.64 12.60
CA ASN A 80 0.19 2.27 12.48
C ASN A 80 0.54 1.95 11.03
N ALA A 81 1.60 1.20 10.89
CA ALA A 81 2.02 0.61 9.63
C ALA A 81 2.28 -0.88 9.82
N VAL A 82 1.92 -1.66 8.83
CA VAL A 82 2.21 -3.09 8.75
C VAL A 82 2.87 -3.34 7.41
N VAL A 83 4.00 -4.04 7.40
CA VAL A 83 4.58 -4.60 6.18
C VAL A 83 4.56 -6.11 6.28
N TYR A 84 4.31 -6.78 5.17
CA TYR A 84 4.09 -8.21 5.17
C TYR A 84 4.62 -8.90 3.91
N VAL A 85 4.87 -10.19 4.06
CA VAL A 85 5.13 -11.12 2.96
C VAL A 85 4.14 -12.28 3.07
N PRO A 86 3.36 -12.57 2.02
CA PRO A 86 2.49 -13.75 2.00
C PRO A 86 3.32 -15.03 2.11
N VAL A 87 2.96 -15.89 3.05
CA VAL A 87 3.53 -17.24 3.23
C VAL A 87 2.48 -18.15 3.79
N ALA A 88 2.55 -19.45 3.44
CA ALA A 88 1.54 -20.44 3.87
C ALA A 88 1.61 -20.74 5.36
N ASP A 89 2.82 -20.74 5.94
CA ASP A 89 3.05 -21.09 7.34
C ASP A 89 3.98 -20.04 7.99
N PRO A 90 3.42 -18.89 8.40
CA PRO A 90 4.21 -17.77 8.88
C PRO A 90 4.91 -18.05 10.22
N PRO A 91 6.22 -17.76 10.33
CA PRO A 91 6.97 -17.93 11.54
C PRO A 91 6.71 -16.79 12.54
N ALA A 92 7.05 -17.05 13.81
CA ALA A 92 7.15 -16.03 14.85
C ALA A 92 8.61 -15.95 15.32
N ALA A 93 9.30 -14.88 14.94
CA ALA A 93 10.71 -14.65 15.30
C ALA A 93 11.04 -13.15 15.32
N GLY A 94 11.72 -12.68 16.36
CA GLY A 94 12.00 -11.26 16.52
C GLY A 94 10.71 -10.42 16.52
N ARG A 95 10.62 -9.42 15.64
CA ARG A 95 9.40 -8.64 15.44
C ARG A 95 8.41 -9.28 14.47
N VAL A 96 8.82 -10.32 13.76
CA VAL A 96 7.98 -11.01 12.77
C VAL A 96 6.92 -11.83 13.48
N ARG A 97 5.67 -11.67 13.04
CA ARG A 97 4.50 -12.40 13.57
C ARG A 97 3.59 -12.83 12.43
N PRO A 98 2.88 -13.95 12.61
CA PRO A 98 1.76 -14.27 11.74
C PRO A 98 0.74 -13.14 11.75
N PHE A 99 0.26 -12.78 10.58
CA PHE A 99 -0.75 -11.73 10.40
C PHE A 99 -1.65 -12.08 9.22
N THR A 100 -2.95 -11.98 9.43
CA THR A 100 -3.92 -12.14 8.36
C THR A 100 -4.34 -10.78 7.84
N VAL A 101 -4.03 -10.48 6.58
CA VAL A 101 -4.59 -9.30 5.89
C VAL A 101 -6.08 -9.59 5.68
N PRO A 102 -6.99 -8.76 6.24
CA PRO A 102 -8.41 -9.05 6.18
C PRO A 102 -8.98 -9.04 4.75
N ALA A 103 -9.98 -9.88 4.50
CA ALA A 103 -10.77 -9.76 3.29
C ALA A 103 -11.46 -8.39 3.24
N ALA A 104 -11.56 -7.81 2.06
CA ALA A 104 -12.20 -6.50 1.87
C ALA A 104 -12.63 -6.31 0.42
N GLU A 105 -13.61 -5.41 0.21
CA GLU A 105 -13.84 -4.81 -1.10
C GLU A 105 -12.91 -3.62 -1.25
N LEU A 106 -12.16 -3.57 -2.33
CA LEU A 106 -11.12 -2.57 -2.57
C LEU A 106 -11.42 -1.74 -3.82
N ALA A 107 -11.24 -0.42 -3.70
CA ALA A 107 -11.05 0.44 -4.85
C ALA A 107 -9.54 0.49 -5.14
N ILE A 108 -9.14 0.03 -6.31
CA ILE A 108 -7.75 -0.22 -6.67
C ILE A 108 -7.33 0.61 -7.86
N THR A 109 -6.17 1.24 -7.76
CA THR A 109 -5.43 1.81 -8.88
C THR A 109 -3.99 1.32 -8.86
N VAL A 110 -3.30 1.39 -9.99
CA VAL A 110 -1.87 1.05 -10.09
C VAL A 110 -1.06 2.31 -10.31
N HIS A 111 -0.14 2.57 -9.40
CA HIS A 111 0.87 3.61 -9.55
C HIS A 111 2.03 3.07 -10.40
N HIS A 112 2.44 3.81 -11.41
CA HIS A 112 3.53 3.48 -12.31
C HIS A 112 4.76 4.35 -12.02
N GLY A 113 5.91 3.73 -11.86
CA GLY A 113 7.16 4.43 -11.63
C GLY A 113 7.58 4.55 -10.17
N PRO A 114 8.56 5.42 -9.87
CA PRO A 114 9.08 5.61 -8.52
C PRO A 114 8.03 6.21 -7.59
N HIS A 115 8.26 6.07 -6.27
CA HIS A 115 7.32 6.52 -5.24
C HIS A 115 7.33 8.03 -4.99
N ASP A 116 8.18 8.79 -5.68
CA ASP A 116 8.33 10.24 -5.47
C ASP A 116 7.03 11.03 -5.72
N ASP A 117 6.16 10.53 -6.57
CA ASP A 117 4.87 11.11 -6.94
C ASP A 117 3.67 10.19 -6.65
N ILE A 118 3.84 9.20 -5.79
CA ILE A 118 2.77 8.26 -5.42
C ILE A 118 1.58 8.96 -4.77
N ASP A 119 1.81 10.09 -4.10
CA ASP A 119 0.78 10.93 -3.51
C ASP A 119 -0.23 11.46 -4.53
N VAL A 120 0.19 11.65 -5.78
CA VAL A 120 -0.72 12.02 -6.88
C VAL A 120 -1.73 10.88 -7.14
N SER A 121 -1.27 9.64 -7.19
CA SER A 121 -2.13 8.47 -7.36
C SER A 121 -3.08 8.27 -6.17
N TYR A 122 -2.60 8.50 -4.94
CA TYR A 122 -3.45 8.51 -3.75
C TYR A 122 -4.56 9.56 -3.84
N GLY A 123 -4.22 10.79 -4.21
CA GLY A 123 -5.17 11.88 -4.37
C GLY A 123 -6.25 11.59 -5.43
N GLN A 124 -5.84 11.02 -6.56
CA GLN A 124 -6.76 10.63 -7.62
C GLN A 124 -7.70 9.50 -7.18
N LEU A 125 -7.20 8.50 -6.45
CA LEU A 125 -8.01 7.43 -5.90
C LEU A 125 -9.01 7.95 -4.86
N GLY A 126 -8.57 8.86 -3.97
CA GLY A 126 -9.45 9.50 -2.99
C GLY A 126 -10.58 10.30 -3.64
N THR A 127 -10.28 11.04 -4.71
CA THR A 127 -11.28 11.77 -5.51
C THR A 127 -12.29 10.79 -6.12
N TYR A 128 -11.83 9.70 -6.72
CA TYR A 128 -12.72 8.67 -7.26
C TYR A 128 -13.66 8.10 -6.20
N VAL A 129 -13.14 7.74 -5.03
CA VAL A 129 -13.92 7.20 -3.90
C VAL A 129 -15.03 8.18 -3.51
N THR A 130 -14.71 9.46 -3.40
CA THR A 130 -15.67 10.51 -3.04
C THR A 130 -16.74 10.70 -4.12
N GLU A 131 -16.35 10.75 -5.39
CA GLU A 131 -17.27 10.97 -6.50
C GLU A 131 -18.22 9.81 -6.74
N HIS A 132 -17.87 8.59 -6.33
CA HIS A 132 -18.66 7.38 -6.52
C HIS A 132 -19.47 6.97 -5.27
N ALA A 133 -19.67 7.87 -4.33
CA ALA A 133 -20.41 7.62 -3.09
C ALA A 133 -19.89 6.40 -2.31
N LEU A 134 -18.58 6.22 -2.29
CA LEU A 134 -17.90 5.21 -1.49
C LEU A 134 -17.37 5.84 -0.20
N ALA A 135 -17.27 5.04 0.85
CA ALA A 135 -16.65 5.42 2.09
C ALA A 135 -15.48 4.48 2.40
N VAL A 136 -14.42 5.02 3.00
CA VAL A 136 -13.25 4.24 3.38
C VAL A 136 -13.55 3.41 4.62
N ALA A 137 -13.22 2.12 4.59
CA ALA A 137 -13.52 1.14 5.62
C ALA A 137 -12.27 0.59 6.34
N GLY A 138 -11.12 1.21 6.17
CA GLY A 138 -9.89 0.75 6.82
C GLY A 138 -8.62 1.38 6.25
N PRO A 139 -7.46 0.90 6.70
CA PRO A 139 -6.17 1.39 6.22
C PRO A 139 -5.99 1.13 4.73
N VAL A 140 -5.30 2.05 4.05
CA VAL A 140 -4.92 1.86 2.67
C VAL A 140 -3.92 0.71 2.56
N ARG A 141 -4.00 -0.04 1.46
CA ARG A 141 -3.13 -1.17 1.15
C ARG A 141 -2.25 -0.83 -0.03
N GLU A 142 -0.99 -1.12 0.09
CA GLU A 142 -0.06 -1.14 -1.03
C GLU A 142 0.38 -2.57 -1.30
N THR A 143 0.39 -2.97 -2.57
CA THR A 143 0.95 -4.23 -3.02
C THR A 143 2.06 -3.92 -4.02
N TYR A 144 3.27 -4.37 -3.70
CA TYR A 144 4.46 -4.06 -4.49
C TYR A 144 4.64 -5.12 -5.58
N LEU A 145 4.00 -4.90 -6.73
CA LEU A 145 4.02 -5.83 -7.87
C LEU A 145 5.40 -5.91 -8.50
N THR A 146 6.05 -4.76 -8.67
CA THR A 146 7.44 -4.62 -9.08
C THR A 146 8.04 -3.44 -8.33
N GLY A 147 9.19 -3.62 -7.73
CA GLY A 147 9.83 -2.58 -6.94
C GLY A 147 11.35 -2.67 -6.95
N PRO A 148 12.03 -1.90 -6.09
CA PRO A 148 13.50 -1.87 -6.04
C PRO A 148 14.14 -3.22 -5.70
N ARG A 149 13.37 -4.15 -5.15
CA ARG A 149 13.81 -5.53 -4.87
C ARG A 149 13.85 -6.41 -6.12
N ASP A 150 13.12 -6.04 -7.17
CA ASP A 150 12.97 -6.79 -8.41
C ASP A 150 13.83 -6.23 -9.52
N THR A 151 13.95 -4.91 -9.62
CA THR A 151 14.71 -4.22 -10.66
C THR A 151 15.21 -2.86 -10.18
N GLY A 152 16.39 -2.45 -10.65
CA GLY A 152 16.93 -1.11 -10.47
C GLY A 152 16.32 -0.06 -11.40
N ASP A 153 15.56 -0.47 -12.41
CA ASP A 153 14.85 0.45 -13.30
C ASP A 153 13.56 0.94 -12.64
N SER A 154 13.59 2.12 -12.05
CA SER A 154 12.43 2.69 -11.35
C SER A 154 11.23 2.98 -12.26
N ALA A 155 11.43 3.13 -13.56
CA ALA A 155 10.33 3.28 -14.52
C ALA A 155 9.49 2.01 -14.66
N ALA A 156 10.06 0.86 -14.35
CA ALA A 156 9.37 -0.43 -14.37
C ALA A 156 8.62 -0.74 -13.07
N TRP A 157 8.76 0.07 -12.03
CA TRP A 157 8.06 -0.18 -10.77
C TRP A 157 6.55 -0.02 -10.90
N ARG A 158 5.83 -0.87 -10.17
CA ARG A 158 4.37 -0.92 -10.15
C ARG A 158 3.91 -1.17 -8.72
N THR A 159 3.11 -0.24 -8.20
CA THR A 159 2.51 -0.36 -6.87
C THR A 159 0.99 -0.32 -7.01
N GLU A 160 0.34 -1.38 -6.60
CA GLU A 160 -1.11 -1.41 -6.49
C GLU A 160 -1.52 -0.72 -5.19
N ILE A 161 -2.37 0.29 -5.31
CA ILE A 161 -2.94 1.01 -4.17
C ILE A 161 -4.40 0.60 -4.07
N GLY A 162 -4.79 0.02 -2.93
CA GLY A 162 -6.15 -0.43 -2.68
C GLY A 162 -6.72 0.20 -1.41
N TRP A 163 -7.86 0.85 -1.52
CA TRP A 163 -8.58 1.37 -0.37
C TRP A 163 -9.76 0.48 -0.05
N PRO A 164 -9.84 -0.08 1.18
CA PRO A 164 -11.05 -0.76 1.61
C PRO A 164 -12.22 0.21 1.60
N VAL A 165 -13.29 -0.15 0.91
CA VAL A 165 -14.45 0.72 0.71
C VAL A 165 -15.77 0.00 0.95
N PHE A 166 -16.81 0.77 1.22
CA PHE A 166 -18.18 0.31 1.20
C PHE A 166 -19.08 1.37 0.56
N ARG A 167 -20.20 0.96 0.00
CA ARG A 167 -21.16 1.90 -0.57
C ARG A 167 -21.93 2.60 0.55
N THR A 168 -22.00 3.93 0.46
CA THR A 168 -22.91 4.68 1.32
C THR A 168 -24.34 4.53 0.79
N ALA A 169 -25.31 4.30 1.69
CA ALA A 169 -26.70 4.26 1.28
C ALA A 169 -27.10 5.62 0.67
N ALA A 170 -27.71 5.57 -0.52
CA ALA A 170 -28.36 6.75 -1.09
C ALA A 170 -29.52 7.15 -0.15
N THR A 171 -29.45 8.35 0.44
CA THR A 171 -30.57 9.00 1.13
C THR A 171 -31.54 9.58 0.13
#